data_92d4e1ed1c48b8f10f0bc4de0e594c5a
#
_entry.id   92d4e1ed1c48b8f10f0bc4de0e594c5a
#
_cell.length_a   1.000
_cell.length_b   1.000
_cell.length_c   1.000
_cell.angle_alpha   90.00
_cell.angle_beta   90.00
_cell.angle_gamma   90.00
#
_symmetry.space_group_name_H-M   'P 1'
#
loop_
_entity.id
_entity.type
_entity.pdbx_description
1 polymer ?
#
loop_
_entity_poly.entity_id
_entity_poly.type
_entity_poly.pdbx_seq_one_letter_code
_entity_poly.pdbx_strand_id
1 'polypeptide(L)'
;SLNGEAFYNDKMDEAVQILEEKGLLKESKGASIVELDDVNLPPAMIKKSDGATLYITRDIATAIYRARTYNFVKNIYVVGQEQSNHFRQLKAVLKKMGFEWSDDMIHVDFGLVTKNRQKLSTRKGNIILLEPTLQEAISRAKAQIEEKNPELENKEEVAHAVGVGAVKFYDLKTDRRNGYDFDLEAMVSFEGETGPYVQYAYARIQSILRKANFTPSADATYSLSDPESWEIIKLLQDFSRVVKRAAENYDPSLIAKYAINLAQAFNKYYAHT
;
A
#
# COMPACT_ATOMS: atom_id res chain seq x y z
N SER A 1 -16.93 6.23 -5.47
CA SER A 1 -17.29 7.61 -5.10
C SER A 1 -16.15 8.23 -4.33
N LEU A 2 -15.88 9.52 -4.57
CA LEU A 2 -14.87 10.30 -3.87
C LEU A 2 -15.57 11.17 -2.82
N ASN A 3 -15.68 10.67 -1.60
CA ASN A 3 -16.30 11.39 -0.49
C ASN A 3 -15.20 11.89 0.45
N GLY A 4 -14.85 13.17 0.36
CA GLY A 4 -13.91 13.83 1.27
C GLY A 4 -14.54 14.08 2.65
N GLU A 5 -13.73 14.51 3.62
CA GLU A 5 -14.15 14.72 5.01
C GLU A 5 -15.37 15.64 5.14
N ALA A 6 -15.45 16.72 4.35
CA ALA A 6 -16.56 17.67 4.38
C ALA A 6 -17.92 17.06 4.04
N PHE A 7 -17.95 15.97 3.27
CA PHE A 7 -19.17 15.23 2.92
C PHE A 7 -19.90 14.69 4.16
N TYR A 8 -19.19 14.47 5.25
CA TYR A 8 -19.73 13.84 6.46
C TYR A 8 -20.13 14.85 7.56
N ASN A 9 -19.94 16.15 7.32
CA ASN A 9 -20.20 17.18 8.35
C ASN A 9 -21.65 17.21 8.81
N ASP A 10 -22.60 17.05 7.89
CA ASP A 10 -24.05 17.01 8.17
C ASP A 10 -24.53 15.69 8.81
N LYS A 11 -23.67 14.71 8.94
CA LYS A 11 -23.96 13.37 9.47
C LYS A 11 -23.44 13.15 10.89
N MET A 12 -22.68 14.12 11.40
CA MET A 12 -22.09 14.00 12.76
C MET A 12 -23.13 14.09 13.86
N ASP A 13 -24.18 14.88 13.68
CA ASP A 13 -25.24 15.03 14.68
C ASP A 13 -25.99 13.72 14.93
N GLU A 14 -26.24 12.93 13.89
CA GLU A 14 -26.81 11.58 14.02
C GLU A 14 -25.89 10.65 14.83
N ALA A 15 -24.59 10.69 14.58
CA ALA A 15 -23.63 9.89 15.34
C ALA A 15 -23.64 10.25 16.83
N VAL A 16 -23.72 11.53 17.16
CA VAL A 16 -23.83 12.00 18.55
C VAL A 16 -25.15 11.58 19.17
N GLN A 17 -26.26 11.71 18.45
CA GLN A 17 -27.59 11.31 18.93
C GLN A 17 -27.61 9.80 19.30
N ILE A 18 -27.06 8.94 18.47
CA ILE A 18 -26.97 7.50 18.76
C ILE A 18 -26.18 7.24 20.05
N LEU A 19 -25.08 7.97 20.26
CA LEU A 19 -24.27 7.86 21.48
C LEU A 19 -25.05 8.31 22.73
N GLU A 20 -25.83 9.38 22.62
CA GLU A 20 -26.71 9.90 23.70
C GLU A 20 -27.82 8.91 24.03
N GLU A 21 -28.55 8.43 23.03
CA GLU A 21 -29.67 7.46 23.19
C GLU A 21 -29.19 6.16 23.85
N LYS A 22 -27.95 5.74 23.60
CA LYS A 22 -27.34 4.56 24.20
C LYS A 22 -26.70 4.81 25.58
N GLY A 23 -26.75 6.06 26.07
CA GLY A 23 -26.16 6.43 27.37
C GLY A 23 -24.64 6.26 27.42
N LEU A 24 -23.96 6.37 26.28
CA LEU A 24 -22.50 6.15 26.17
C LEU A 24 -21.70 7.44 26.43
N LEU A 25 -22.34 8.61 26.35
CA LEU A 25 -21.66 9.88 26.59
C LEU A 25 -21.57 10.18 28.08
N LYS A 26 -20.39 10.58 28.51
CA LYS A 26 -20.11 11.11 29.84
C LYS A 26 -19.46 12.48 29.73
N GLU A 27 -19.73 13.33 30.70
CA GLU A 27 -19.07 14.63 30.82
C GLU A 27 -17.74 14.47 31.57
N SER A 28 -16.67 15.01 31.01
CA SER A 28 -15.36 15.08 31.63
C SER A 28 -14.70 16.42 31.34
N LYS A 29 -14.50 17.23 32.38
CA LYS A 29 -13.91 18.58 32.25
C LYS A 29 -14.58 19.47 31.21
N GLY A 30 -15.94 19.41 31.14
CA GLY A 30 -16.74 20.12 30.18
C GLY A 30 -16.80 19.54 28.77
N ALA A 31 -16.06 18.47 28.49
CA ALA A 31 -16.09 17.76 27.20
C ALA A 31 -16.96 16.50 27.26
N SER A 32 -17.57 16.10 26.15
CA SER A 32 -18.31 14.83 26.05
C SER A 32 -17.35 13.73 25.58
N ILE A 33 -17.27 12.65 26.34
CA ILE A 33 -16.36 11.51 26.09
C ILE A 33 -17.13 10.18 26.08
N VAL A 34 -16.56 9.17 25.44
CA VAL A 34 -16.90 7.75 25.62
C VAL A 34 -15.77 7.06 26.37
N GLU A 35 -16.08 6.47 27.53
CA GLU A 35 -15.09 5.70 28.29
C GLU A 35 -14.77 4.37 27.59
N LEU A 36 -13.46 4.03 27.58
CA LEU A 36 -12.92 2.84 26.92
C LEU A 36 -11.97 2.04 27.85
N ASP A 37 -12.12 2.22 29.17
CA ASP A 37 -11.25 1.56 30.18
C ASP A 37 -11.38 0.03 30.11
N ASP A 38 -12.54 -0.49 29.76
CA ASP A 38 -12.83 -1.92 29.60
C ASP A 38 -12.01 -2.57 28.47
N VAL A 39 -11.49 -1.78 27.55
CA VAL A 39 -10.59 -2.23 26.46
C VAL A 39 -9.18 -1.65 26.55
N ASN A 40 -8.81 -1.10 27.72
CA ASN A 40 -7.51 -0.50 27.99
C ASN A 40 -7.12 0.60 26.99
N LEU A 41 -8.06 1.45 26.63
CA LEU A 41 -7.84 2.61 25.77
C LEU A 41 -8.17 3.91 26.52
N PRO A 42 -7.49 5.02 26.19
CA PRO A 42 -7.90 6.33 26.65
C PRO A 42 -9.34 6.63 26.19
N PRO A 43 -10.10 7.46 26.93
CA PRO A 43 -11.45 7.82 26.52
C PRO A 43 -11.45 8.51 25.15
N ALA A 44 -12.48 8.22 24.36
CA ALA A 44 -12.69 8.88 23.07
C ALA A 44 -13.42 10.21 23.28
N MET A 45 -12.79 11.30 22.86
CA MET A 45 -13.37 12.64 22.99
C MET A 45 -14.30 12.95 21.81
N ILE A 46 -15.59 13.07 22.05
CA ILE A 46 -16.64 13.26 21.03
C ILE A 46 -16.90 14.74 20.76
N LYS A 47 -17.07 15.55 21.82
CA LYS A 47 -17.24 17.01 21.73
C LYS A 47 -16.30 17.71 22.71
N LYS A 48 -15.79 18.86 22.32
CA LYS A 48 -15.05 19.76 23.19
C LYS A 48 -15.99 20.51 24.14
N SER A 49 -15.42 21.20 25.13
CA SER A 49 -16.15 22.06 26.06
C SER A 49 -16.92 23.23 25.40
N ASP A 50 -16.49 23.66 24.21
CA ASP A 50 -17.17 24.65 23.39
C ASP A 50 -18.28 24.06 22.48
N GLY A 51 -18.55 22.77 22.60
CA GLY A 51 -19.54 22.05 21.81
C GLY A 51 -19.06 21.61 20.42
N ALA A 52 -17.84 21.99 20.00
CA ALA A 52 -17.31 21.59 18.71
C ALA A 52 -17.03 20.08 18.66
N THR A 53 -17.46 19.43 17.58
CA THR A 53 -17.19 18.02 17.30
C THR A 53 -15.71 17.82 16.91
N LEU A 54 -15.21 16.61 17.15
CA LEU A 54 -13.82 16.23 16.87
C LEU A 54 -13.72 15.25 15.69
N TYR A 55 -12.50 14.99 15.26
CA TYR A 55 -12.21 14.08 14.14
C TYR A 55 -12.87 12.71 14.32
N ILE A 56 -12.85 12.16 15.55
CA ILE A 56 -13.43 10.85 15.83
C ILE A 56 -14.95 10.83 15.59
N THR A 57 -15.66 11.93 15.87
CA THR A 57 -17.10 12.05 15.61
C THR A 57 -17.40 11.96 14.12
N ARG A 58 -16.58 12.62 13.31
CA ARG A 58 -16.69 12.55 11.85
C ARG A 58 -16.39 11.14 11.35
N ASP A 59 -15.38 10.47 11.90
CA ASP A 59 -15.03 9.11 11.51
C ASP A 59 -16.10 8.09 11.94
N ILE A 60 -16.78 8.28 13.07
CA ILE A 60 -17.96 7.50 13.47
C ILE A 60 -19.07 7.67 12.43
N ALA A 61 -19.42 8.91 12.08
CA ALA A 61 -20.43 9.20 11.06
C ALA A 61 -20.04 8.62 9.68
N THR A 62 -18.78 8.71 9.32
CA THR A 62 -18.23 8.12 8.10
C THR A 62 -18.40 6.59 8.06
N ALA A 63 -18.06 5.92 9.15
CA ALA A 63 -18.17 4.46 9.25
C ALA A 63 -19.63 4.00 9.16
N ILE A 64 -20.55 4.68 9.87
CA ILE A 64 -21.99 4.40 9.82
C ILE A 64 -22.53 4.60 8.40
N TYR A 65 -22.18 5.72 7.74
CA TYR A 65 -22.59 5.99 6.37
C TYR A 65 -22.10 4.90 5.41
N ARG A 66 -20.84 4.52 5.52
CA ARG A 66 -20.23 3.47 4.64
C ARG A 66 -20.89 2.12 4.84
N ALA A 67 -21.18 1.73 6.09
CA ALA A 67 -21.87 0.48 6.38
C ALA A 67 -23.26 0.44 5.73
N ARG A 68 -24.05 1.51 5.88
CA ARG A 68 -25.41 1.62 5.32
C ARG A 68 -25.42 1.69 3.79
N THR A 69 -24.45 2.43 3.21
CA THR A 69 -24.45 2.70 1.76
C THR A 69 -23.85 1.57 0.96
N TYR A 70 -22.76 0.96 1.45
CA TYR A 70 -21.98 -0.02 0.68
C TYR A 70 -22.18 -1.45 1.13
N ASN A 71 -22.78 -1.69 2.32
CA ASN A 71 -22.93 -3.04 2.88
C ASN A 71 -21.65 -3.85 2.75
N PHE A 72 -20.53 -3.29 3.18
CA PHE A 72 -19.20 -3.84 2.95
C PHE A 72 -18.96 -5.13 3.75
N VAL A 73 -18.18 -6.04 3.20
CA VAL A 73 -17.62 -7.20 3.90
C VAL A 73 -16.39 -6.80 4.71
N LYS A 74 -15.64 -5.80 4.22
CA LYS A 74 -14.48 -5.22 4.92
C LYS A 74 -14.40 -3.72 4.61
N ASN A 75 -14.09 -2.93 5.64
CA ASN A 75 -13.79 -1.50 5.50
C ASN A 75 -12.32 -1.27 5.85
N ILE A 76 -11.50 -1.04 4.85
CA ILE A 76 -10.05 -0.95 4.99
C ILE A 76 -9.61 0.52 5.01
N TYR A 77 -8.95 0.91 6.09
CA TYR A 77 -8.36 2.23 6.29
C TYR A 77 -6.86 2.16 6.09
N VAL A 78 -6.37 2.71 4.98
CA VAL A 78 -4.92 2.79 4.70
C VAL A 78 -4.43 4.13 5.22
N VAL A 79 -3.90 4.15 6.43
CA VAL A 79 -3.53 5.38 7.15
C VAL A 79 -2.25 5.16 7.97
N GLY A 80 -1.43 6.20 8.14
CA GLY A 80 -0.18 6.13 8.87
C GLY A 80 -0.30 5.57 10.30
N GLN A 81 0.72 4.87 10.73
CA GLN A 81 0.75 4.16 12.02
C GLN A 81 0.59 5.09 13.24
N GLU A 82 0.85 6.37 13.09
CA GLU A 82 0.64 7.35 14.18
C GLU A 82 -0.83 7.46 14.60
N GLN A 83 -1.77 7.06 13.74
CA GLN A 83 -3.19 7.06 14.02
C GLN A 83 -3.74 5.72 14.55
N SER A 84 -2.88 4.77 14.88
CA SER A 84 -3.30 3.43 15.34
C SER A 84 -4.19 3.48 16.58
N ASN A 85 -3.89 4.33 17.55
CA ASN A 85 -4.74 4.52 18.72
C ASN A 85 -6.11 5.10 18.38
N HIS A 86 -6.16 6.05 17.46
CA HIS A 86 -7.41 6.62 16.97
C HIS A 86 -8.33 5.55 16.36
N PHE A 87 -7.80 4.68 15.48
CA PHE A 87 -8.61 3.60 14.88
C PHE A 87 -9.02 2.54 15.90
N ARG A 88 -8.20 2.25 16.89
CA ARG A 88 -8.59 1.38 18.01
C ARG A 88 -9.73 1.97 18.82
N GLN A 89 -9.70 3.27 19.14
CA GLN A 89 -10.77 3.98 19.81
C GLN A 89 -12.05 4.00 18.95
N LEU A 90 -11.95 4.36 17.67
CA LEU A 90 -13.06 4.39 16.72
C LEU A 90 -13.78 3.03 16.67
N LYS A 91 -13.05 1.94 16.50
CA LYS A 91 -13.60 0.59 16.49
C LYS A 91 -14.29 0.23 17.81
N ALA A 92 -13.67 0.57 18.94
CA ALA A 92 -14.22 0.30 20.27
C ALA A 92 -15.53 1.10 20.52
N VAL A 93 -15.59 2.37 20.12
CA VAL A 93 -16.79 3.19 20.22
C VAL A 93 -17.93 2.61 19.39
N LEU A 94 -17.66 2.27 18.11
CA LEU A 94 -18.66 1.67 17.23
C LEU A 94 -19.19 0.33 17.76
N LYS A 95 -18.30 -0.47 18.37
CA LYS A 95 -18.71 -1.73 19.03
C LYS A 95 -19.62 -1.48 20.23
N LYS A 96 -19.31 -0.48 21.08
CA LYS A 96 -20.20 -0.05 22.18
C LYS A 96 -21.55 0.50 21.67
N MET A 97 -21.57 1.13 20.50
CA MET A 97 -22.79 1.55 19.83
C MET A 97 -23.65 0.37 19.33
N GLY A 98 -23.13 -0.86 19.38
CA GLY A 98 -23.83 -2.07 18.96
C GLY A 98 -23.70 -2.40 17.48
N PHE A 99 -22.71 -1.84 16.80
CA PHE A 99 -22.43 -2.14 15.40
C PHE A 99 -21.49 -3.33 15.28
N GLU A 100 -22.01 -4.50 15.01
CA GLU A 100 -21.21 -5.75 14.86
C GLU A 100 -20.21 -5.66 13.73
N TRP A 101 -20.57 -4.98 12.62
CA TRP A 101 -19.67 -4.75 11.48
C TRP A 101 -18.40 -3.93 11.83
N SER A 102 -18.33 -3.37 13.04
CA SER A 102 -17.09 -2.74 13.51
C SER A 102 -15.90 -3.69 13.54
N ASP A 103 -16.14 -5.01 13.67
CA ASP A 103 -15.09 -6.01 13.62
C ASP A 103 -14.49 -6.19 12.22
N ASP A 104 -15.23 -5.83 11.17
CA ASP A 104 -14.78 -5.83 9.76
C ASP A 104 -14.02 -4.56 9.36
N MET A 105 -13.82 -3.62 10.29
CA MET A 105 -12.98 -2.46 10.09
C MET A 105 -11.51 -2.81 10.35
N ILE A 106 -10.67 -2.54 9.35
CA ILE A 106 -9.26 -2.92 9.36
C ILE A 106 -8.41 -1.68 9.14
N HIS A 107 -7.53 -1.39 10.09
CA HIS A 107 -6.50 -0.37 9.92
C HIS A 107 -5.25 -1.02 9.30
N VAL A 108 -4.98 -0.71 8.05
CA VAL A 108 -3.75 -1.07 7.35
C VAL A 108 -2.77 0.09 7.54
N ASP A 109 -2.01 0.00 8.60
CA ASP A 109 -1.06 1.02 9.01
C ASP A 109 0.21 0.99 8.14
N PHE A 110 0.84 2.15 7.95
CA PHE A 110 2.10 2.26 7.22
C PHE A 110 3.07 3.22 7.93
N GLY A 111 4.38 2.96 7.72
CA GLY A 111 5.45 3.77 8.24
C GLY A 111 5.68 5.06 7.44
N LEU A 112 6.62 5.87 7.90
CA LEU A 112 6.93 7.16 7.30
C LEU A 112 7.94 7.03 6.16
N VAL A 113 7.74 7.82 5.11
CA VAL A 113 8.79 8.14 4.15
C VAL A 113 9.60 9.31 4.69
N THR A 114 10.93 9.15 4.74
CA THR A 114 11.88 10.19 5.15
C THR A 114 12.73 10.62 3.95
N LYS A 115 13.44 11.73 4.09
CA LYS A 115 14.51 12.14 3.17
C LYS A 115 15.72 12.56 3.98
N ASN A 116 16.85 11.94 3.69
CA ASN A 116 18.07 12.11 4.49
C ASN A 116 17.81 11.83 5.98
N ARG A 117 17.01 10.79 6.28
CA ARG A 117 16.57 10.40 7.63
C ARG A 117 15.77 11.47 8.38
N GLN A 118 15.25 12.47 7.68
CA GLN A 118 14.41 13.51 8.25
C GLN A 118 12.95 13.33 7.81
N LYS A 119 12.03 13.53 8.77
CA LYS A 119 10.59 13.48 8.49
C LYS A 119 10.22 14.57 7.49
N LEU A 120 9.46 14.21 6.46
CA LEU A 120 8.87 15.17 5.53
C LEU A 120 7.85 16.05 6.26
N SER A 121 7.91 17.35 6.05
CA SER A 121 7.02 18.31 6.72
C SER A 121 6.75 19.51 5.83
N THR A 122 5.47 19.75 5.56
CA THR A 122 5.01 20.94 4.82
C THR A 122 5.35 22.23 5.54
N ARG A 123 5.25 22.22 6.89
CA ARG A 123 5.55 23.40 7.72
C ARG A 123 7.03 23.81 7.68
N LYS A 124 7.93 22.85 7.46
CA LYS A 124 9.38 23.08 7.38
C LYS A 124 9.89 23.23 5.95
N GLY A 125 9.00 23.18 4.94
CA GLY A 125 9.38 23.22 3.52
C GLY A 125 10.12 21.99 3.01
N ASN A 126 10.26 20.94 3.85
CA ASN A 126 10.87 19.68 3.46
C ASN A 126 9.78 18.72 2.99
N ILE A 127 9.39 18.89 1.73
CA ILE A 127 8.37 18.05 1.07
C ILE A 127 8.92 17.46 -0.22
N ILE A 128 8.43 16.27 -0.56
CA ILE A 128 8.65 15.66 -1.86
C ILE A 128 7.28 15.63 -2.54
N LEU A 129 7.18 16.34 -3.67
CA LEU A 129 5.96 16.33 -4.46
C LEU A 129 5.97 15.14 -5.40
N LEU A 130 4.84 14.43 -5.49
CA LEU A 130 4.73 13.20 -6.26
C LEU A 130 4.95 13.43 -7.76
N GLU A 131 4.30 14.45 -8.33
CA GLU A 131 4.39 14.69 -9.77
C GLU A 131 5.82 15.03 -10.25
N PRO A 132 6.57 15.99 -9.65
CA PRO A 132 7.97 16.19 -9.99
C PRO A 132 8.84 14.95 -9.80
N THR A 133 8.57 14.15 -8.78
CA THR A 133 9.29 12.90 -8.53
C THR A 133 9.07 11.88 -9.67
N LEU A 134 7.84 11.71 -10.13
CA LEU A 134 7.53 10.84 -11.24
C LEU A 134 8.15 11.32 -12.55
N GLN A 135 8.11 12.63 -12.81
CA GLN A 135 8.73 13.22 -14.00
C GLN A 135 10.26 13.03 -14.00
N GLU A 136 10.92 13.22 -12.87
CA GLU A 136 12.35 12.96 -12.72
C GLU A 136 12.68 11.47 -12.89
N ALA A 137 11.86 10.56 -12.35
CA ALA A 137 12.04 9.13 -12.55
C ALA A 137 11.92 8.73 -14.03
N ILE A 138 10.94 9.28 -14.75
CA ILE A 138 10.75 9.06 -16.18
C ILE A 138 11.94 9.60 -16.97
N SER A 139 12.41 10.80 -16.65
CA SER A 139 13.56 11.42 -17.32
C SER A 139 14.84 10.58 -17.14
N ARG A 140 15.11 10.09 -15.94
CA ARG A 140 16.25 9.21 -15.67
C ARG A 140 16.13 7.86 -16.39
N ALA A 141 14.95 7.26 -16.39
CA ALA A 141 14.69 6.03 -17.14
C ALA A 141 14.92 6.25 -18.65
N LYS A 142 14.46 7.38 -19.20
CA LYS A 142 14.68 7.74 -20.61
C LYS A 142 16.16 7.86 -20.94
N ALA A 143 16.94 8.56 -20.12
CA ALA A 143 18.38 8.72 -20.32
C ALA A 143 19.10 7.36 -20.35
N GLN A 144 18.75 6.45 -19.46
CA GLN A 144 19.30 5.09 -19.43
C GLN A 144 18.89 4.26 -20.67
N ILE A 145 17.65 4.42 -21.15
CA ILE A 145 17.20 3.75 -22.37
C ILE A 145 17.94 4.29 -23.59
N GLU A 146 18.14 5.59 -23.70
CA GLU A 146 18.90 6.22 -24.79
C GLU A 146 20.35 5.77 -24.82
N GLU A 147 20.98 5.57 -23.66
CA GLU A 147 22.34 5.06 -23.56
C GLU A 147 22.46 3.59 -23.98
N LYS A 148 21.51 2.73 -23.53
CA LYS A 148 21.59 1.28 -23.72
C LYS A 148 20.93 0.77 -25.00
N ASN A 149 19.89 1.44 -25.47
CA ASN A 149 19.15 1.06 -26.67
C ASN A 149 18.63 2.30 -27.42
N PRO A 150 19.55 3.05 -28.09
CA PRO A 150 19.18 4.29 -28.80
C PRO A 150 18.20 4.10 -29.95
N GLU A 151 18.08 2.88 -30.49
CA GLU A 151 17.20 2.56 -31.62
C GLU A 151 15.77 2.10 -31.18
N LEU A 152 15.46 2.14 -29.89
CA LEU A 152 14.12 1.77 -29.41
C LEU A 152 13.08 2.80 -29.90
N GLU A 153 12.09 2.36 -30.70
CA GLU A 153 11.10 3.25 -31.32
C GLU A 153 10.17 3.92 -30.32
N ASN A 154 9.72 3.19 -29.28
CA ASN A 154 8.74 3.67 -28.29
C ASN A 154 9.37 4.09 -26.94
N LYS A 155 10.51 4.80 -27.01
CA LYS A 155 11.29 5.20 -25.81
C LYS A 155 10.46 5.95 -24.76
N GLU A 156 9.58 6.85 -25.17
CA GLU A 156 8.77 7.66 -24.24
C GLU A 156 7.82 6.78 -23.42
N GLU A 157 7.13 5.86 -24.08
CA GLU A 157 6.20 4.94 -23.41
C GLU A 157 6.95 4.02 -22.45
N VAL A 158 8.08 3.46 -22.89
CA VAL A 158 8.91 2.58 -22.06
C VAL A 158 9.52 3.35 -20.89
N ALA A 159 10.02 4.57 -21.12
CA ALA A 159 10.56 5.43 -20.06
C ALA A 159 9.48 5.75 -19.00
N HIS A 160 8.26 6.05 -19.44
CA HIS A 160 7.14 6.26 -18.54
C HIS A 160 6.83 5.00 -17.71
N ALA A 161 6.71 3.85 -18.35
CA ALA A 161 6.42 2.58 -17.67
C ALA A 161 7.54 2.20 -16.68
N VAL A 162 8.81 2.42 -17.04
CA VAL A 162 9.95 2.13 -16.19
C VAL A 162 10.05 3.11 -15.03
N GLY A 163 9.96 4.42 -15.29
CA GLY A 163 10.10 5.45 -14.27
C GLY A 163 8.98 5.40 -13.22
N VAL A 164 7.72 5.36 -13.66
CA VAL A 164 6.57 5.23 -12.76
C VAL A 164 6.58 3.87 -12.04
N GLY A 165 6.93 2.81 -12.76
CA GLY A 165 7.06 1.46 -12.22
C GLY A 165 8.11 1.39 -11.12
N ALA A 166 9.26 2.05 -11.29
CA ALA A 166 10.35 2.09 -10.32
C ALA A 166 9.91 2.68 -8.98
N VAL A 167 9.23 3.84 -9.00
CA VAL A 167 8.74 4.50 -7.78
C VAL A 167 7.69 3.66 -7.09
N LYS A 168 6.68 3.16 -7.82
CA LYS A 168 5.62 2.31 -7.26
C LYS A 168 6.17 1.02 -6.66
N PHE A 169 7.09 0.36 -7.38
CA PHE A 169 7.67 -0.88 -6.93
C PHE A 169 8.49 -0.71 -5.66
N TYR A 170 9.27 0.37 -5.58
CA TYR A 170 10.10 0.65 -4.41
C TYR A 170 9.26 0.88 -3.16
N ASP A 171 8.16 1.63 -3.29
CA ASP A 171 7.22 1.84 -2.21
C ASP A 171 6.58 0.50 -1.76
N LEU A 172 6.11 -0.30 -2.70
CA LEU A 172 5.40 -1.55 -2.42
C LEU A 172 6.32 -2.70 -1.97
N LYS A 173 7.61 -2.72 -2.32
CA LYS A 173 8.54 -3.77 -1.88
C LYS A 173 8.94 -3.69 -0.42
N THR A 174 8.82 -2.52 0.19
CA THR A 174 9.09 -2.31 1.60
C THR A 174 7.90 -2.80 2.43
N ASP A 175 8.16 -3.56 3.51
CA ASP A 175 7.07 -3.87 4.46
C ASP A 175 6.44 -2.54 4.90
N ARG A 176 5.14 -2.41 4.68
CA ARG A 176 4.41 -1.15 4.90
C ARG A 176 4.60 -0.55 6.30
N ARG A 177 4.85 -1.37 7.32
CA ARG A 177 5.08 -0.92 8.70
C ARG A 177 6.46 -0.31 8.90
N ASN A 178 7.39 -0.66 8.04
CA ASN A 178 8.72 -0.05 8.03
C ASN A 178 8.67 1.21 7.17
N GLY A 179 9.15 2.33 7.69
CA GLY A 179 9.43 3.50 6.87
C GLY A 179 10.65 3.25 5.99
N TYR A 180 10.85 4.11 4.99
CA TYR A 180 12.09 4.10 4.20
C TYR A 180 12.58 5.51 3.92
N ASP A 181 13.87 5.63 3.65
CA ASP A 181 14.46 6.89 3.21
C ASP A 181 14.35 7.00 1.68
N PHE A 182 13.83 8.13 1.22
CA PHE A 182 13.57 8.34 -0.20
C PHE A 182 14.87 8.55 -0.96
N ASP A 183 15.18 7.66 -1.91
CA ASP A 183 16.33 7.70 -2.79
C ASP A 183 15.91 7.37 -4.23
N LEU A 184 15.73 8.40 -5.04
CA LEU A 184 15.25 8.22 -6.42
C LEU A 184 16.29 7.52 -7.30
N GLU A 185 17.58 7.72 -7.05
CA GLU A 185 18.65 7.07 -7.82
C GLU A 185 18.61 5.55 -7.60
N ALA A 186 18.49 5.12 -6.35
CA ALA A 186 18.33 3.71 -6.02
C ALA A 186 17.03 3.11 -6.60
N MET A 187 15.93 3.89 -6.66
CA MET A 187 14.64 3.41 -7.19
C MET A 187 14.69 3.07 -8.67
N VAL A 188 15.36 3.90 -9.49
CA VAL A 188 15.41 3.74 -10.96
C VAL A 188 16.57 2.86 -11.44
N SER A 189 17.40 2.35 -10.53
CA SER A 189 18.50 1.45 -10.87
C SER A 189 17.99 0.14 -11.51
N PHE A 190 18.73 -0.33 -12.54
CA PHE A 190 18.50 -1.66 -13.13
C PHE A 190 19.19 -2.79 -12.36
N GLU A 191 19.88 -2.47 -11.28
CA GLU A 191 20.56 -3.41 -10.40
C GLU A 191 19.89 -3.43 -9.03
N GLY A 192 20.03 -4.54 -8.32
CA GLY A 192 19.47 -4.72 -7.00
C GLY A 192 17.97 -5.08 -7.01
N GLU A 193 17.30 -4.79 -5.91
CA GLU A 193 15.89 -5.15 -5.70
C GLU A 193 14.96 -4.02 -6.18
N THR A 194 14.89 -3.78 -7.48
CA THR A 194 14.16 -2.67 -8.09
C THR A 194 13.10 -3.12 -9.09
N GLY A 195 12.13 -2.24 -9.38
CA GLY A 195 11.14 -2.46 -10.43
C GLY A 195 11.80 -2.65 -11.81
N PRO A 196 12.71 -1.74 -12.23
CA PRO A 196 13.46 -1.90 -13.48
C PRO A 196 14.22 -3.23 -13.60
N TYR A 197 14.78 -3.77 -12.51
CA TYR A 197 15.41 -5.08 -12.51
C TYR A 197 14.44 -6.21 -12.89
N VAL A 198 13.25 -6.20 -12.31
CA VAL A 198 12.21 -7.20 -12.62
C VAL A 198 11.69 -7.02 -14.05
N GLN A 199 11.45 -5.78 -14.49
CA GLN A 199 11.04 -5.49 -15.87
C GLN A 199 12.10 -5.92 -16.88
N TYR A 200 13.38 -5.75 -16.58
CA TYR A 200 14.47 -6.19 -17.44
C TYR A 200 14.54 -7.71 -17.56
N ALA A 201 14.33 -8.45 -16.46
CA ALA A 201 14.25 -9.92 -16.53
C ALA A 201 13.12 -10.38 -17.47
N TYR A 202 11.94 -9.75 -17.40
CA TYR A 202 10.83 -10.02 -18.32
C TYR A 202 11.19 -9.69 -19.78
N ALA A 203 11.77 -8.52 -20.03
CA ALA A 203 12.20 -8.12 -21.38
C ALA A 203 13.22 -9.11 -21.98
N ARG A 204 14.12 -9.63 -21.15
CA ARG A 204 15.09 -10.68 -21.54
C ARG A 204 14.38 -11.96 -21.93
N ILE A 205 13.42 -12.43 -21.15
CA ILE A 205 12.62 -13.63 -21.47
C ILE A 205 11.92 -13.45 -22.83
N GLN A 206 11.27 -12.32 -23.03
CA GLN A 206 10.58 -12.02 -24.30
C GLN A 206 11.56 -11.98 -25.50
N SER A 207 12.76 -11.47 -25.29
CA SER A 207 13.80 -11.45 -26.33
C SER A 207 14.28 -12.87 -26.70
N ILE A 208 14.44 -13.74 -25.71
CA ILE A 208 14.80 -15.14 -25.92
C ILE A 208 13.73 -15.85 -26.74
N LEU A 209 12.47 -15.74 -26.36
CA LEU A 209 11.33 -16.36 -27.07
C LEU A 209 11.24 -15.88 -28.53
N ARG A 210 11.41 -14.58 -28.77
CA ARG A 210 11.43 -14.02 -30.15
C ARG A 210 12.60 -14.55 -30.97
N LYS A 211 13.80 -14.57 -30.42
CA LYS A 211 15.00 -15.06 -31.11
C LYS A 211 14.94 -16.57 -31.43
N ALA A 212 14.36 -17.34 -30.51
CA ALA A 212 14.13 -18.76 -30.68
C ALA A 212 12.95 -19.08 -31.62
N ASN A 213 12.16 -18.09 -32.01
CA ASN A 213 10.90 -18.29 -32.73
C ASN A 213 10.01 -19.34 -32.04
N PHE A 214 9.98 -19.30 -30.70
CA PHE A 214 9.32 -20.29 -29.86
C PHE A 214 8.04 -19.73 -29.26
N THR A 215 6.97 -20.51 -29.39
CA THR A 215 5.69 -20.23 -28.76
C THR A 215 5.43 -21.32 -27.69
N PRO A 216 5.30 -20.96 -26.41
CA PRO A 216 5.00 -21.93 -25.34
C PRO A 216 3.67 -22.66 -25.62
N SER A 217 3.62 -23.96 -25.38
CA SER A 217 2.41 -24.78 -25.47
C SER A 217 2.09 -25.39 -24.11
N ALA A 218 0.81 -25.32 -23.71
CA ALA A 218 0.35 -25.94 -22.47
C ALA A 218 0.38 -27.48 -22.54
N ASP A 219 0.32 -28.05 -23.72
CA ASP A 219 0.28 -29.50 -23.94
C ASP A 219 1.69 -30.12 -24.10
N ALA A 220 2.73 -29.30 -24.13
CA ALA A 220 4.08 -29.78 -24.30
C ALA A 220 4.64 -30.36 -22.98
N THR A 221 5.30 -31.50 -23.08
CA THR A 221 6.02 -32.10 -21.97
C THR A 221 7.48 -31.70 -22.03
N TYR A 222 7.97 -31.07 -20.96
CA TYR A 222 9.35 -30.66 -20.83
C TYR A 222 10.06 -31.50 -19.79
N SER A 223 11.28 -31.95 -20.11
CA SER A 223 12.17 -32.64 -19.16
C SER A 223 13.22 -31.65 -18.70
N LEU A 224 13.13 -31.19 -17.47
CA LEU A 224 14.09 -30.29 -16.86
C LEU A 224 14.79 -31.04 -15.72
N SER A 225 16.11 -31.22 -15.83
CA SER A 225 16.90 -32.00 -14.89
C SER A 225 17.98 -31.21 -14.16
N ASP A 226 18.15 -29.94 -14.51
CA ASP A 226 19.13 -29.08 -13.88
C ASP A 226 18.60 -28.44 -12.59
N PRO A 227 19.47 -28.18 -11.59
CA PRO A 227 19.06 -27.62 -10.28
C PRO A 227 18.45 -26.22 -10.39
N GLU A 228 18.91 -25.40 -11.32
CA GLU A 228 18.47 -24.03 -11.51
C GLU A 228 17.04 -23.96 -12.04
N SER A 229 16.69 -24.82 -13.01
CA SER A 229 15.29 -24.97 -13.48
C SER A 229 14.35 -25.37 -12.33
N TRP A 230 14.80 -26.26 -11.47
CA TRP A 230 14.01 -26.74 -10.35
C TRP A 230 13.72 -25.65 -9.32
N GLU A 231 14.67 -24.73 -9.11
CA GLU A 231 14.47 -23.57 -8.26
C GLU A 231 13.34 -22.67 -8.79
N ILE A 232 13.32 -22.40 -10.10
CA ILE A 232 12.26 -21.60 -10.76
C ILE A 232 10.91 -22.31 -10.65
N ILE A 233 10.84 -23.62 -10.90
CA ILE A 233 9.59 -24.40 -10.83
C ILE A 233 8.98 -24.32 -9.43
N LYS A 234 9.78 -24.45 -8.37
CA LYS A 234 9.30 -24.31 -6.98
C LYS A 234 8.75 -22.92 -6.70
N LEU A 235 9.39 -21.86 -7.19
CA LEU A 235 8.89 -20.50 -7.06
C LEU A 235 7.56 -20.31 -7.79
N LEU A 236 7.44 -20.82 -9.02
CA LEU A 236 6.19 -20.72 -9.80
C LEU A 236 5.04 -21.46 -9.09
N GLN A 237 5.31 -22.64 -8.54
CA GLN A 237 4.32 -23.40 -7.77
C GLN A 237 3.84 -22.66 -6.51
N ASP A 238 4.72 -21.85 -5.90
CA ASP A 238 4.42 -21.12 -4.66
C ASP A 238 3.59 -19.84 -4.87
N PHE A 239 3.38 -19.40 -6.11
CA PHE A 239 2.76 -18.12 -6.43
C PHE A 239 1.40 -17.92 -5.75
N SER A 240 0.50 -18.89 -5.88
CA SER A 240 -0.84 -18.81 -5.29
C SER A 240 -0.82 -18.65 -3.77
N ARG A 241 0.12 -19.32 -3.09
CA ARG A 241 0.33 -19.20 -1.65
C ARG A 241 0.81 -17.82 -1.25
N VAL A 242 1.73 -17.25 -2.04
CA VAL A 242 2.25 -15.88 -1.82
C VAL A 242 1.13 -14.86 -1.96
N VAL A 243 0.31 -14.95 -3.01
CA VAL A 243 -0.83 -14.03 -3.23
C VAL A 243 -1.82 -14.12 -2.09
N LYS A 244 -2.19 -15.33 -1.67
CA LYS A 244 -3.10 -15.54 -0.53
C LYS A 244 -2.54 -14.89 0.74
N ARG A 245 -1.29 -15.13 1.05
CA ARG A 245 -0.61 -14.57 2.23
C ARG A 245 -0.52 -13.04 2.19
N ALA A 246 -0.23 -12.47 1.02
CA ALA A 246 -0.20 -11.02 0.83
C ALA A 246 -1.58 -10.39 1.09
N ALA A 247 -2.64 -11.01 0.58
CA ALA A 247 -4.01 -10.55 0.79
C ALA A 247 -4.45 -10.67 2.26
N GLU A 248 -4.17 -11.79 2.92
CA GLU A 248 -4.51 -12.02 4.33
C GLU A 248 -3.79 -11.05 5.29
N ASN A 249 -2.55 -10.68 4.97
CA ASN A 249 -1.75 -9.78 5.79
C ASN A 249 -1.83 -8.30 5.34
N TYR A 250 -2.55 -8.00 4.27
CA TYR A 250 -2.58 -6.66 3.66
C TYR A 250 -1.16 -6.14 3.35
N ASP A 251 -0.31 -7.03 2.84
CA ASP A 251 1.12 -6.79 2.66
C ASP A 251 1.55 -7.03 1.20
N PRO A 252 1.54 -5.99 0.35
CA PRO A 252 1.96 -6.11 -1.04
C PRO A 252 3.46 -6.41 -1.20
N SER A 253 4.28 -6.17 -0.15
CA SER A 253 5.72 -6.42 -0.23
C SER A 253 6.06 -7.90 -0.45
N LEU A 254 5.19 -8.81 -0.04
CA LEU A 254 5.34 -10.24 -0.29
C LEU A 254 5.29 -10.56 -1.78
N ILE A 255 4.45 -9.88 -2.55
CA ILE A 255 4.37 -10.06 -4.02
C ILE A 255 5.57 -9.43 -4.70
N ALA A 256 5.97 -8.23 -4.29
CA ALA A 256 7.16 -7.58 -4.83
C ALA A 256 8.42 -8.42 -4.58
N LYS A 257 8.59 -8.95 -3.38
CA LYS A 257 9.69 -9.83 -3.01
C LYS A 257 9.69 -11.14 -3.79
N TYR A 258 8.50 -11.71 -4.01
CA TYR A 258 8.35 -12.89 -4.87
C TYR A 258 8.82 -12.60 -6.30
N ALA A 259 8.42 -11.46 -6.89
CA ALA A 259 8.83 -11.07 -8.24
C ALA A 259 10.36 -10.89 -8.35
N ILE A 260 11.00 -10.31 -7.32
CA ILE A 260 12.46 -10.18 -7.25
C ILE A 260 13.11 -11.57 -7.21
N ASN A 261 12.66 -12.45 -6.31
CA ASN A 261 13.25 -13.79 -6.18
C ASN A 261 13.12 -14.60 -7.48
N LEU A 262 11.97 -14.50 -8.15
CA LEU A 262 11.76 -15.17 -9.43
C LEU A 262 12.68 -14.61 -10.53
N ALA A 263 12.83 -13.27 -10.59
CA ALA A 263 13.75 -12.64 -11.55
C ALA A 263 15.22 -13.00 -11.27
N GLN A 264 15.61 -13.09 -10.00
CA GLN A 264 16.96 -13.53 -9.60
C GLN A 264 17.21 -14.99 -9.97
N ALA A 265 16.27 -15.89 -9.70
CA ALA A 265 16.37 -17.29 -10.05
C ALA A 265 16.47 -17.47 -11.58
N PHE A 266 15.66 -16.73 -12.36
CA PHE A 266 15.75 -16.74 -13.81
C PHE A 266 17.09 -16.20 -14.31
N ASN A 267 17.60 -15.09 -13.79
CA ASN A 267 18.88 -14.53 -14.21
C ASN A 267 20.06 -15.48 -13.88
N LYS A 268 20.00 -16.19 -12.76
CA LYS A 268 20.95 -17.22 -12.40
C LYS A 268 20.90 -18.38 -13.39
N TYR A 269 19.71 -18.91 -13.70
CA TYR A 269 19.50 -19.95 -14.71
C TYR A 269 20.09 -19.53 -16.08
N TYR A 270 19.73 -18.33 -16.55
CA TYR A 270 20.18 -17.79 -17.83
C TYR A 270 21.72 -17.62 -17.92
N ALA A 271 22.38 -17.36 -16.79
CA ALA A 271 23.84 -17.21 -16.77
C ALA A 271 24.58 -18.54 -16.82
N HIS A 272 23.94 -19.66 -16.50
CA HIS A 272 24.54 -20.99 -16.45
C HIS A 272 24.13 -21.91 -17.62
N THR A 273 23.16 -21.45 -18.42
CA THR A 273 22.66 -22.19 -19.59
C THR A 273 23.04 -21.48 -20.89
#